data_88d6269e9f9dad142c11f0da3ae26094
#
_entry.id   88d6269e9f9dad142c11f0da3ae26094
#
_cell.length_a   1.000
_cell.length_b   1.000
_cell.length_c   1.000
_cell.angle_alpha   90.00
_cell.angle_beta   90.00
_cell.angle_gamma   90.00
#
_symmetry.space_group_name_H-M   'P 1'
#
loop_
_entity.id
_entity.type
_entity.pdbx_description
1 polymer ?
#
loop_
_entity_poly.entity_id
_entity_poly.type
_entity_poly.pdbx_seq_one_letter_code
_entity_poly.pdbx_strand_id
1 'polypeptide(L)'
;MIDIKKLYYAHHIFKYNTKEEKQEIELIEKKFPNFLIINPNEWICQDNSEQAIMNQCYHFVKMSDVLVFSSLNTIIGRGVHEEVQLALEKNKDVYYLLDNNFYKINLKDFLKVNIIYNETNDFRKYASTKDLEKLVRRWLTLKVCPYCGNRNEDDFKKTCSICDRSSNGVEEYIYRMARYHASKTVPFFNRLTKTQQYIEIGKFSCAFNWYDNNKDKFLKN
;
A
#
# COMPACT_ATOMS: atom_id res chain seq x y z
N MET A 1 -9.58 -3.20 39.22
CA MET A 1 -9.23 -2.58 37.95
C MET A 1 -10.09 -3.25 36.89
N ILE A 2 -10.79 -2.48 36.08
CA ILE A 2 -11.54 -3.00 34.94
C ILE A 2 -10.52 -3.35 33.88
N ASP A 3 -10.42 -4.62 33.54
CA ASP A 3 -9.55 -5.11 32.47
C ASP A 3 -10.20 -4.74 31.12
N ILE A 4 -9.69 -3.70 30.48
CA ILE A 4 -10.22 -3.21 29.21
C ILE A 4 -9.70 -4.13 28.10
N LYS A 5 -10.60 -4.88 27.48
CA LYS A 5 -10.29 -5.72 26.32
C LYS A 5 -9.81 -4.86 25.15
N LYS A 6 -8.82 -5.34 24.42
CA LYS A 6 -8.20 -4.64 23.30
C LYS A 6 -8.44 -5.40 22.00
N LEU A 7 -8.74 -4.65 20.96
CA LEU A 7 -8.92 -5.17 19.61
C LEU A 7 -7.93 -4.47 18.69
N TYR A 8 -7.15 -5.24 17.94
CA TYR A 8 -6.27 -4.71 16.90
C TYR A 8 -6.96 -4.79 15.55
N TYR A 9 -7.01 -3.65 14.83
CA TYR A 9 -7.59 -3.59 13.50
C TYR A 9 -6.49 -3.54 12.43
N ALA A 10 -6.22 -4.69 11.79
CA ALA A 10 -5.22 -4.85 10.76
C ALA A 10 -5.80 -4.53 9.37
N HIS A 11 -5.26 -3.54 8.70
CA HIS A 11 -5.69 -3.18 7.34
C HIS A 11 -4.57 -2.54 6.53
N HIS A 12 -4.77 -2.45 5.23
CA HIS A 12 -3.76 -1.93 4.32
C HIS A 12 -3.57 -0.43 4.50
N ILE A 13 -2.32 0.05 4.45
CA ILE A 13 -1.97 1.48 4.60
C ILE A 13 -2.73 2.39 3.61
N PHE A 14 -3.13 1.87 2.45
CA PHE A 14 -3.92 2.62 1.47
C PHE A 14 -5.37 2.88 1.90
N LYS A 15 -5.82 2.26 2.98
CA LYS A 15 -7.10 2.59 3.62
C LYS A 15 -6.99 3.74 4.61
N TYR A 16 -5.80 4.09 5.07
CA TYR A 16 -5.57 5.14 6.07
C TYR A 16 -6.23 6.45 5.68
N ASN A 17 -7.00 7.02 6.60
CA ASN A 17 -7.75 8.27 6.43
C ASN A 17 -8.81 8.24 5.32
N THR A 18 -9.23 7.07 4.84
CA THR A 18 -10.28 6.93 3.84
C THR A 18 -11.66 6.84 4.48
N LYS A 19 -12.70 7.05 3.66
CA LYS A 19 -14.08 6.81 4.08
C LYS A 19 -14.33 5.34 4.41
N GLU A 20 -13.68 4.45 3.70
CA GLU A 20 -13.77 2.99 3.91
C GLU A 20 -13.25 2.60 5.29
N GLU A 21 -12.06 3.10 5.68
CA GLU A 21 -11.50 2.87 7.02
C GLU A 21 -12.48 3.30 8.12
N LYS A 22 -13.06 4.50 8.00
CA LYS A 22 -14.03 5.02 8.99
C LYS A 22 -15.26 4.14 9.10
N GLN A 23 -15.82 3.70 7.96
CA GLN A 23 -16.96 2.80 7.94
C GLN A 23 -16.66 1.45 8.58
N GLU A 24 -15.48 0.91 8.33
CA GLU A 24 -15.04 -0.36 8.93
C GLU A 24 -14.84 -0.22 10.45
N ILE A 25 -14.29 0.91 10.92
CA ILE A 25 -14.16 1.19 12.37
C ILE A 25 -15.55 1.26 13.01
N GLU A 26 -16.51 1.97 12.42
CA GLU A 26 -17.88 2.03 12.93
C GLU A 26 -18.54 0.64 13.03
N LEU A 27 -18.29 -0.24 12.07
CA LEU A 27 -18.77 -1.63 12.10
C LEU A 27 -18.09 -2.43 13.23
N ILE A 28 -16.79 -2.23 13.43
CA ILE A 28 -16.03 -2.89 14.49
C ILE A 28 -16.52 -2.43 15.85
N GLU A 29 -16.71 -1.12 16.06
CA GLU A 29 -17.25 -0.56 17.29
C GLU A 29 -18.64 -1.13 17.63
N LYS A 30 -19.50 -1.22 16.64
CA LYS A 30 -20.83 -1.82 16.78
C LYS A 30 -20.79 -3.30 17.15
N LYS A 31 -19.84 -4.06 16.60
CA LYS A 31 -19.69 -5.50 16.85
C LYS A 31 -19.01 -5.79 18.18
N PHE A 32 -18.09 -4.94 18.60
CA PHE A 32 -17.25 -5.09 19.79
C PHE A 32 -17.31 -3.85 20.70
N PRO A 33 -18.49 -3.49 21.25
CA PRO A 33 -18.72 -2.19 21.90
C PRO A 33 -17.90 -1.95 23.17
N ASN A 34 -17.29 -2.99 23.75
CA ASN A 34 -16.53 -2.90 25.00
C ASN A 34 -15.02 -3.08 24.78
N PHE A 35 -14.55 -2.95 23.54
CA PHE A 35 -13.14 -3.07 23.22
C PHE A 35 -12.52 -1.72 22.94
N LEU A 36 -11.29 -1.54 23.40
CA LEU A 36 -10.42 -0.46 22.92
C LEU A 36 -9.86 -0.86 21.56
N ILE A 37 -10.22 -0.14 20.51
CA ILE A 37 -9.72 -0.40 19.17
C ILE A 37 -8.34 0.23 19.03
N ILE A 38 -7.36 -0.57 18.63
CA ILE A 38 -6.01 -0.14 18.27
C ILE A 38 -5.94 -0.10 16.75
N ASN A 39 -6.04 1.10 16.20
CA ASN A 39 -5.88 1.37 14.78
C ASN A 39 -4.43 1.79 14.49
N PRO A 40 -3.65 1.05 13.68
CA PRO A 40 -2.27 1.42 13.34
C PRO A 40 -2.11 2.83 12.79
N ASN A 41 -3.10 3.32 12.05
CA ASN A 41 -3.11 4.67 11.52
C ASN A 41 -3.03 5.77 12.62
N GLU A 42 -3.63 5.51 13.77
CA GLU A 42 -3.72 6.47 14.88
C GLU A 42 -2.66 6.22 15.96
N TRP A 43 -2.28 4.96 16.18
CA TRP A 43 -1.47 4.52 17.32
C TRP A 43 0.00 4.33 16.99
N ILE A 44 0.37 4.30 15.70
CA ILE A 44 1.74 4.05 15.27
C ILE A 44 2.29 5.26 14.51
N CYS A 45 3.47 5.72 14.88
CA CYS A 45 4.15 6.79 14.16
C CYS A 45 4.63 6.26 12.79
N GLN A 46 4.02 6.78 11.72
CA GLN A 46 4.29 6.35 10.34
C GLN A 46 5.60 6.91 9.77
N ASP A 47 6.25 7.86 10.47
CA ASP A 47 7.54 8.43 10.08
C ASP A 47 8.75 7.56 10.46
N ASN A 48 8.49 6.44 11.14
CA ASN A 48 9.51 5.48 11.50
C ASN A 48 9.92 4.60 10.30
N SER A 49 11.04 3.89 10.43
CA SER A 49 11.43 2.87 9.46
C SER A 49 10.38 1.75 9.40
N GLU A 50 10.22 1.10 8.24
CA GLU A 50 9.29 -0.03 8.05
C GLU A 50 9.45 -1.11 9.14
N GLN A 51 10.70 -1.44 9.50
CA GLN A 51 10.97 -2.42 10.56
C GLN A 51 10.48 -1.94 11.93
N ALA A 52 10.64 -0.66 12.26
CA ALA A 52 10.17 -0.11 13.53
C ALA A 52 8.63 -0.09 13.58
N ILE A 53 7.98 0.27 12.48
CA ILE A 53 6.52 0.22 12.33
C ILE A 53 6.03 -1.22 12.54
N MET A 54 6.60 -2.20 11.84
CA MET A 54 6.18 -3.59 11.98
C MET A 54 6.40 -4.15 13.39
N ASN A 55 7.50 -3.77 14.06
CA ASN A 55 7.73 -4.16 15.46
C ASN A 55 6.66 -3.60 16.40
N GLN A 56 6.18 -2.37 16.18
CA GLN A 56 5.09 -1.78 16.94
C GLN A 56 3.76 -2.50 16.64
N CYS A 57 3.47 -2.79 15.37
CA CYS A 57 2.31 -3.59 14.98
C CYS A 57 2.29 -4.93 15.71
N TYR A 58 3.39 -5.68 15.66
CA TYR A 58 3.49 -6.97 16.35
C TYR A 58 3.33 -6.86 17.87
N HIS A 59 3.83 -5.78 18.47
CA HIS A 59 3.62 -5.50 19.89
C HIS A 59 2.13 -5.33 20.20
N PHE A 60 1.42 -4.50 19.45
CA PHE A 60 -0.01 -4.28 19.62
C PHE A 60 -0.84 -5.54 19.34
N VAL A 61 -0.50 -6.31 18.32
CA VAL A 61 -1.15 -7.61 18.07
C VAL A 61 -0.99 -8.53 19.28
N LYS A 62 0.20 -8.62 19.89
CA LYS A 62 0.44 -9.44 21.07
C LYS A 62 -0.36 -8.97 22.28
N MET A 63 -0.54 -7.67 22.46
CA MET A 63 -1.29 -7.07 23.57
C MET A 63 -2.80 -7.11 23.40
N SER A 64 -3.31 -7.36 22.21
CA SER A 64 -4.76 -7.38 21.93
C SER A 64 -5.35 -8.75 22.23
N ASP A 65 -6.64 -8.76 22.59
CA ASP A 65 -7.42 -10.00 22.82
C ASP A 65 -8.01 -10.55 21.53
N VAL A 66 -8.36 -9.63 20.63
CA VAL A 66 -8.99 -9.91 19.33
C VAL A 66 -8.24 -9.17 18.23
N LEU A 67 -8.17 -9.79 17.06
CA LEU A 67 -7.75 -9.14 15.83
C LEU A 67 -8.89 -9.15 14.82
N VAL A 68 -9.19 -7.99 14.25
CA VAL A 68 -10.03 -7.86 13.06
C VAL A 68 -9.13 -7.41 11.90
N PHE A 69 -9.30 -8.02 10.75
CA PHE A 69 -8.61 -7.54 9.54
C PHE A 69 -9.56 -7.37 8.37
N SER A 70 -9.21 -6.47 7.49
CA SER A 70 -9.92 -6.27 6.22
C SER A 70 -8.96 -6.31 5.03
N SER A 71 -9.49 -6.69 3.88
CA SER A 71 -8.76 -6.68 2.62
C SER A 71 -9.01 -5.40 1.85
N LEU A 72 -8.11 -5.10 0.93
CA LEU A 72 -8.26 -4.08 -0.08
C LEU A 72 -8.48 -4.80 -1.43
N ASN A 73 -9.71 -4.74 -1.98
CA ASN A 73 -10.07 -5.46 -3.20
C ASN A 73 -9.71 -6.96 -3.15
N THR A 74 -10.07 -7.65 -2.08
CA THR A 74 -9.76 -9.07 -1.82
C THR A 74 -8.27 -9.39 -1.62
N ILE A 75 -7.42 -8.40 -1.53
CA ILE A 75 -5.98 -8.57 -1.32
C ILE A 75 -5.63 -8.09 0.09
N ILE A 76 -4.83 -8.86 0.80
CA ILE A 76 -4.17 -8.42 2.03
C ILE A 76 -2.68 -8.17 1.76
N GLY A 77 -2.14 -7.11 2.34
CA GLY A 77 -0.72 -6.83 2.25
C GLY A 77 0.10 -7.76 3.14
N ARG A 78 1.41 -7.80 2.88
CA ARG A 78 2.36 -8.59 3.68
C ARG A 78 2.26 -8.30 5.17
N GLY A 79 2.23 -7.01 5.56
CA GLY A 79 2.12 -6.61 6.96
C GLY A 79 0.85 -7.18 7.61
N VAL A 80 -0.31 -7.00 6.97
CA VAL A 80 -1.59 -7.54 7.45
C VAL A 80 -1.53 -9.08 7.55
N HIS A 81 -0.93 -9.75 6.57
CA HIS A 81 -0.78 -11.21 6.61
C HIS A 81 0.05 -11.66 7.82
N GLU A 82 1.21 -11.02 8.05
CA GLU A 82 2.10 -11.34 9.16
C GLU A 82 1.45 -11.06 10.52
N GLU A 83 0.65 -9.99 10.64
CA GLU A 83 -0.14 -9.65 11.82
C GLU A 83 -1.22 -10.68 12.11
N VAL A 84 -1.97 -11.09 11.09
CA VAL A 84 -3.02 -12.13 11.19
C VAL A 84 -2.40 -13.47 11.57
N GLN A 85 -1.32 -13.87 10.91
CA GLN A 85 -0.62 -15.11 11.24
C GLN A 85 -0.13 -15.11 12.68
N LEU A 86 0.50 -14.02 13.14
CA LEU A 86 0.96 -13.88 14.53
C LEU A 86 -0.20 -14.00 15.53
N ALA A 87 -1.35 -13.39 15.24
CA ALA A 87 -2.53 -13.49 16.12
C ALA A 87 -3.05 -14.93 16.21
N LEU A 88 -3.13 -15.62 15.08
CA LEU A 88 -3.57 -17.01 15.00
C LEU A 88 -2.60 -17.97 15.71
N GLU A 89 -1.29 -17.78 15.56
CA GLU A 89 -0.25 -18.54 16.28
C GLU A 89 -0.30 -18.31 17.79
N LYS A 90 -0.79 -17.14 18.23
CA LYS A 90 -1.03 -16.81 19.65
C LYS A 90 -2.42 -17.25 20.16
N ASN A 91 -3.16 -18.02 19.36
CA ASN A 91 -4.52 -18.50 19.67
C ASN A 91 -5.50 -17.37 20.00
N LYS A 92 -5.35 -16.21 19.36
CA LYS A 92 -6.30 -15.12 19.51
C LYS A 92 -7.52 -15.32 18.63
N ASP A 93 -8.62 -14.69 19.00
CA ASP A 93 -9.79 -14.62 18.15
C ASP A 93 -9.50 -13.66 16.97
N VAL A 94 -9.60 -14.19 15.74
CA VAL A 94 -9.34 -13.45 14.52
C VAL A 94 -10.58 -13.43 13.65
N TYR A 95 -10.94 -12.23 13.17
CA TYR A 95 -12.11 -12.02 12.30
C TYR A 95 -11.70 -11.33 11.01
N TYR A 96 -12.20 -11.85 9.91
CA TYR A 96 -12.14 -11.18 8.61
C TYR A 96 -13.40 -10.35 8.41
N LEU A 97 -13.22 -9.04 8.23
CA LEU A 97 -14.29 -8.11 7.85
C LEU A 97 -14.38 -8.04 6.34
N LEU A 98 -15.44 -8.61 5.79
CA LEU A 98 -15.71 -8.64 4.35
C LEU A 98 -17.19 -8.33 4.11
N ASP A 99 -17.49 -7.41 3.22
CA ASP A 99 -18.85 -7.03 2.84
C ASP A 99 -19.75 -6.74 4.05
N ASN A 100 -19.23 -5.97 5.01
CA ASN A 100 -19.87 -5.61 6.29
C ASN A 100 -20.18 -6.80 7.23
N ASN A 101 -19.63 -7.98 6.96
CA ASN A 101 -19.79 -9.17 7.79
C ASN A 101 -18.45 -9.59 8.43
N PHE A 102 -18.55 -10.21 9.62
CA PHE A 102 -17.40 -10.70 10.36
C PHE A 102 -17.34 -12.22 10.30
N TYR A 103 -16.30 -12.76 9.69
CA TYR A 103 -16.05 -14.19 9.57
C TYR A 103 -14.92 -14.59 10.51
N LYS A 104 -15.21 -15.44 11.50
CA LYS A 104 -14.15 -15.96 12.40
C LYS A 104 -13.25 -16.89 11.61
N ILE A 105 -11.95 -16.62 11.67
CA ILE A 105 -10.91 -17.33 10.91
C ILE A 105 -10.03 -18.13 11.88
N ASN A 106 -9.67 -19.33 11.50
CA ASN A 106 -8.62 -20.12 12.15
C ASN A 106 -7.41 -20.26 11.23
N LEU A 107 -6.28 -20.72 11.75
CA LEU A 107 -5.02 -20.83 11.00
C LEU A 107 -5.18 -21.72 9.77
N LYS A 108 -5.91 -22.83 9.87
CA LYS A 108 -6.12 -23.76 8.76
C LYS A 108 -6.93 -23.14 7.64
N ASP A 109 -7.94 -22.35 8.00
CA ASP A 109 -8.80 -21.67 7.03
C ASP A 109 -8.06 -20.45 6.42
N PHE A 110 -7.29 -19.73 7.24
CA PHE A 110 -6.48 -18.60 6.75
C PHE A 110 -5.51 -19.02 5.65
N LEU A 111 -4.88 -20.18 5.79
CA LEU A 111 -3.99 -20.74 4.77
C LEU A 111 -4.71 -21.24 3.50
N LYS A 112 -6.04 -21.41 3.56
CA LYS A 112 -6.87 -21.94 2.45
C LYS A 112 -7.74 -20.89 1.78
N VAL A 113 -8.00 -19.78 2.46
CA VAL A 113 -8.89 -18.75 1.94
C VAL A 113 -8.24 -18.13 0.71
N ASN A 114 -9.04 -17.94 -0.35
CA ASN A 114 -8.70 -17.18 -1.55
C ASN A 114 -8.50 -15.66 -1.28
N ILE A 115 -8.03 -15.32 -0.09
CA ILE A 115 -7.48 -14.00 0.19
C ILE A 115 -6.15 -14.00 -0.54
N ILE A 116 -6.11 -13.35 -1.69
CA ILE A 116 -4.90 -13.25 -2.47
C ILE A 116 -3.88 -12.51 -1.60
N TYR A 117 -3.00 -13.30 -0.99
CA TYR A 117 -1.83 -12.76 -0.35
C TYR A 117 -0.96 -12.14 -1.43
N ASN A 118 -0.92 -10.84 -1.44
CA ASN A 118 0.06 -10.15 -2.24
C ASN A 118 1.36 -10.08 -1.43
N GLU A 119 2.26 -11.06 -1.61
CA GLU A 119 3.65 -11.00 -1.12
C GLU A 119 4.31 -9.68 -1.50
N THR A 120 3.72 -8.99 -2.43
CA THR A 120 4.24 -7.85 -3.10
C THR A 120 3.48 -6.56 -2.78
N ASN A 121 3.32 -6.21 -1.53
CA ASN A 121 3.58 -4.82 -1.21
C ASN A 121 5.04 -4.47 -1.57
N ASP A 122 5.86 -5.45 -1.77
CA ASP A 122 7.13 -5.35 -2.45
C ASP A 122 6.90 -5.50 -3.95
N PHE A 123 6.39 -4.47 -4.60
CA PHE A 123 6.30 -4.38 -6.07
C PHE A 123 7.64 -4.66 -6.77
N ARG A 124 8.72 -4.75 -6.00
CA ARG A 124 10.05 -5.17 -6.44
C ARG A 124 10.10 -6.60 -6.98
N LYS A 125 9.13 -7.46 -6.64
CA LYS A 125 9.10 -8.85 -7.14
C LYS A 125 8.41 -9.02 -8.49
N TYR A 126 7.65 -8.05 -8.99
CA TYR A 126 6.93 -8.20 -10.27
C TYR A 126 7.76 -7.94 -11.51
N ALA A 127 8.84 -7.19 -11.38
CA ALA A 127 9.75 -6.97 -12.50
C ALA A 127 11.15 -7.41 -12.08
N SER A 128 11.82 -8.16 -12.94
CA SER A 128 13.25 -8.43 -12.73
C SER A 128 13.99 -7.09 -12.67
N THR A 129 15.13 -7.03 -11.97
CA THR A 129 15.97 -5.83 -11.91
C THR A 129 16.29 -5.31 -13.32
N LYS A 130 16.45 -6.22 -14.30
CA LYS A 130 16.69 -5.87 -15.71
C LYS A 130 15.48 -5.21 -16.36
N ASP A 131 14.27 -5.62 -16.02
CA ASP A 131 13.04 -5.03 -16.58
C ASP A 131 12.79 -3.65 -15.99
N LEU A 132 13.05 -3.47 -14.71
CA LEU A 132 12.98 -2.14 -14.06
C LEU A 132 14.02 -1.18 -14.65
N GLU A 133 15.24 -1.64 -14.85
CA GLU A 133 16.29 -0.85 -15.50
C GLU A 133 15.88 -0.40 -16.90
N LYS A 134 15.38 -1.32 -17.73
CA LYS A 134 14.88 -1.01 -19.07
C LYS A 134 13.73 -0.01 -19.03
N LEU A 135 12.79 -0.17 -18.08
CA LEU A 135 11.65 0.72 -17.93
C LEU A 135 12.09 2.13 -17.55
N VAL A 136 12.95 2.27 -16.55
CA VAL A 136 13.48 3.58 -16.11
C VAL A 136 14.29 4.24 -17.22
N ARG A 137 15.20 3.52 -17.87
CA ARG A 137 15.96 4.05 -19.02
C ARG A 137 15.03 4.53 -20.13
N ARG A 138 13.99 3.75 -20.46
CA ARG A 138 12.99 4.14 -21.46
C ARG A 138 12.28 5.43 -21.04
N TRP A 139 11.85 5.56 -19.78
CA TRP A 139 11.18 6.77 -19.30
C TRP A 139 12.10 8.00 -19.41
N LEU A 140 13.35 7.87 -19.02
CA LEU A 140 14.33 8.95 -19.10
C LEU A 140 14.63 9.37 -20.54
N THR A 141 14.61 8.42 -21.49
CA THR A 141 14.84 8.72 -22.92
C THR A 141 13.62 9.31 -23.63
N LEU A 142 12.40 8.99 -23.15
CA LEU A 142 11.17 9.47 -23.79
C LEU A 142 10.96 10.98 -23.62
N LYS A 143 11.47 11.56 -22.52
CA LYS A 143 11.30 12.99 -22.19
C LYS A 143 9.86 13.49 -22.37
N VAL A 144 8.89 12.71 -21.95
CA VAL A 144 7.47 13.06 -22.04
C VAL A 144 6.98 13.70 -20.74
N CYS A 145 6.04 14.62 -20.86
CA CYS A 145 5.38 15.16 -19.68
C CYS A 145 4.58 14.06 -18.97
N PRO A 146 4.85 13.82 -17.68
CA PRO A 146 4.15 12.75 -16.94
C PRO A 146 2.68 13.06 -16.62
N TYR A 147 2.21 14.26 -16.94
CA TYR A 147 0.83 14.68 -16.72
C TYR A 147 -0.05 14.53 -17.96
N CYS A 148 0.43 15.01 -19.10
CA CYS A 148 -0.35 15.01 -20.35
C CYS A 148 0.22 14.11 -21.45
N GLY A 149 1.42 13.55 -21.26
CA GLY A 149 2.08 12.68 -22.22
C GLY A 149 2.72 13.41 -23.41
N ASN A 150 2.71 14.73 -23.40
CA ASN A 150 3.36 15.49 -24.46
C ASN A 150 4.88 15.36 -24.39
N ARG A 151 5.53 15.36 -25.54
CA ARG A 151 6.96 15.27 -25.61
C ARG A 151 7.59 16.60 -25.15
N ASN A 152 8.35 16.56 -24.07
CA ASN A 152 9.18 17.67 -23.62
C ASN A 152 10.58 17.48 -24.23
N GLU A 153 11.01 18.41 -25.06
CA GLU A 153 12.35 18.37 -25.66
C GLU A 153 13.45 18.75 -24.66
N ASP A 154 13.02 19.32 -23.54
CA ASP A 154 13.89 19.92 -22.54
C ASP A 154 13.93 19.16 -21.20
N ASP A 155 14.87 19.57 -20.35
CA ASP A 155 15.19 19.04 -19.03
C ASP A 155 13.96 18.72 -18.15
N PHE A 156 14.03 17.66 -17.33
CA PHE A 156 13.00 17.22 -16.41
C PHE A 156 12.51 18.28 -15.40
N LYS A 157 13.20 19.41 -15.32
CA LYS A 157 12.87 20.55 -14.47
C LYS A 157 12.03 21.62 -15.16
N LYS A 158 11.82 21.53 -16.47
CA LYS A 158 11.09 22.57 -17.20
C LYS A 158 9.58 22.33 -17.18
N THR A 159 8.84 23.43 -17.22
CA THR A 159 7.39 23.43 -17.30
C THR A 159 6.94 22.92 -18.67
N CYS A 160 5.97 22.04 -18.71
CA CYS A 160 5.38 21.56 -19.94
C CYS A 160 4.62 22.70 -20.65
N SER A 161 4.96 22.97 -21.91
CA SER A 161 4.34 24.03 -22.71
C SER A 161 2.84 23.80 -22.99
N ILE A 162 2.33 22.59 -22.78
CA ILE A 162 0.93 22.25 -23.07
C ILE A 162 0.07 22.28 -21.81
N CYS A 163 0.53 21.73 -20.68
CA CYS A 163 -0.27 21.63 -19.46
C CYS A 163 0.24 22.50 -18.32
N ASP A 164 1.26 23.27 -18.56
CA ASP A 164 1.89 24.22 -17.62
C ASP A 164 2.32 23.61 -16.28
N ARG A 165 2.64 22.31 -16.28
CA ARG A 165 3.09 21.57 -15.09
C ARG A 165 4.55 21.18 -15.25
N SER A 166 5.30 21.34 -14.16
CA SER A 166 6.71 20.96 -14.08
C SER A 166 6.92 19.74 -13.20
N SER A 167 8.01 19.01 -13.47
CA SER A 167 8.54 17.98 -12.55
C SER A 167 9.76 18.57 -11.83
N ASN A 168 9.81 18.44 -10.51
CA ASN A 168 10.88 18.99 -9.69
C ASN A 168 12.07 18.01 -9.60
N GLY A 169 12.61 17.65 -10.77
CA GLY A 169 13.76 16.76 -10.91
C GLY A 169 13.42 15.35 -11.36
N VAL A 170 14.45 14.55 -11.55
CA VAL A 170 14.34 13.20 -12.13
C VAL A 170 13.53 12.24 -11.26
N GLU A 171 13.64 12.34 -9.94
CA GLU A 171 12.95 11.48 -8.99
C GLU A 171 11.43 11.69 -9.08
N GLU A 172 10.98 12.95 -9.04
CA GLU A 172 9.58 13.27 -9.21
C GLU A 172 9.07 12.87 -10.61
N TYR A 173 9.89 13.06 -11.62
CA TYR A 173 9.56 12.63 -12.98
C TYR A 173 9.28 11.13 -13.04
N ILE A 174 10.16 10.29 -12.49
CA ILE A 174 9.98 8.82 -12.49
C ILE A 174 8.73 8.42 -11.71
N TYR A 175 8.49 9.02 -10.55
CA TYR A 175 7.28 8.77 -9.76
C TYR A 175 6.00 9.09 -10.55
N ARG A 176 5.98 10.24 -11.24
CA ARG A 176 4.84 10.66 -12.05
C ARG A 176 4.70 9.84 -13.33
N MET A 177 5.81 9.34 -13.88
CA MET A 177 5.78 8.41 -15.00
C MET A 177 5.12 7.08 -14.62
N ALA A 178 5.31 6.61 -13.39
CA ALA A 178 4.58 5.43 -12.88
C ALA A 178 3.06 5.65 -12.96
N ARG A 179 2.58 6.81 -12.50
CA ARG A 179 1.15 7.18 -12.58
C ARG A 179 0.67 7.31 -14.02
N TYR A 180 1.43 7.99 -14.86
CA TYR A 180 1.09 8.14 -16.28
C TYR A 180 1.00 6.78 -16.96
N HIS A 181 1.96 5.91 -16.72
CA HIS A 181 1.98 4.56 -17.29
C HIS A 181 0.77 3.74 -16.83
N ALA A 182 0.45 3.74 -15.54
CA ALA A 182 -0.74 3.09 -15.02
C ALA A 182 -2.01 3.64 -15.69
N SER A 183 -2.14 4.95 -15.87
CA SER A 183 -3.31 5.56 -16.51
C SER A 183 -3.47 5.18 -17.99
N LYS A 184 -2.41 4.77 -18.66
CA LYS A 184 -2.42 4.36 -20.09
C LYS A 184 -2.58 2.86 -20.29
N THR A 185 -2.11 2.06 -19.33
CA THR A 185 -2.09 0.59 -19.46
C THR A 185 -3.26 -0.08 -18.76
N VAL A 186 -3.86 0.56 -17.76
CA VAL A 186 -5.01 0.00 -17.03
C VAL A 186 -6.31 0.45 -17.67
N PRO A 187 -7.14 -0.46 -18.16
CA PRO A 187 -8.44 -0.10 -18.73
C PRO A 187 -9.30 0.67 -17.72
N PHE A 188 -9.92 1.75 -18.18
CA PHE A 188 -10.80 2.60 -17.37
C PHE A 188 -10.18 3.17 -16.09
N PHE A 189 -8.86 3.37 -16.05
CA PHE A 189 -8.13 3.88 -14.87
C PHE A 189 -8.83 5.07 -14.20
N ASN A 190 -9.32 6.04 -14.97
CA ASN A 190 -10.01 7.23 -14.43
C ASN A 190 -11.38 6.93 -13.80
N ARG A 191 -11.94 5.74 -14.01
CA ARG A 191 -13.21 5.29 -13.40
C ARG A 191 -12.95 4.47 -12.13
N LEU A 192 -11.71 4.09 -11.87
CA LEU A 192 -11.32 3.40 -10.65
C LEU A 192 -11.48 4.34 -9.45
N THR A 193 -11.78 3.79 -8.29
CA THR A 193 -11.70 4.53 -7.04
C THR A 193 -10.27 5.02 -6.81
N LYS A 194 -10.08 6.05 -5.98
CA LYS A 194 -8.74 6.54 -5.65
C LYS A 194 -7.84 5.42 -5.14
N THR A 195 -8.38 4.55 -4.29
CA THR A 195 -7.67 3.39 -3.74
C THR A 195 -7.21 2.43 -4.84
N GLN A 196 -8.09 2.08 -5.76
CA GLN A 196 -7.73 1.23 -6.91
C GLN A 196 -6.67 1.89 -7.80
N GLN A 197 -6.78 3.21 -8.04
CA GLN A 197 -5.76 3.94 -8.77
C GLN A 197 -4.40 3.87 -8.08
N TYR A 198 -4.35 4.02 -6.74
CA TYR A 198 -3.10 3.89 -5.97
C TYR A 198 -2.48 2.50 -6.08
N ILE A 199 -3.28 1.44 -6.06
CA ILE A 199 -2.79 0.07 -6.27
C ILE A 199 -2.15 -0.06 -7.65
N GLU A 200 -2.84 0.40 -8.69
CA GLU A 200 -2.31 0.31 -10.06
C GLU A 200 -1.04 1.16 -10.25
N ILE A 201 -0.99 2.34 -9.66
CA ILE A 201 0.23 3.16 -9.63
C ILE A 201 1.34 2.44 -8.87
N GLY A 202 1.01 1.82 -7.74
CA GLY A 202 1.95 1.08 -6.91
C GLY A 202 2.69 -0.02 -7.65
N LYS A 203 2.05 -0.69 -8.62
CA LYS A 203 2.70 -1.70 -9.46
C LYS A 203 3.94 -1.17 -10.22
N PHE A 204 4.00 0.14 -10.44
CA PHE A 204 5.11 0.82 -11.12
C PHE A 204 6.02 1.61 -10.17
N SER A 205 5.65 1.75 -8.90
CA SER A 205 6.47 2.49 -7.91
C SER A 205 7.81 1.81 -7.62
N CYS A 206 7.91 0.51 -7.89
CA CYS A 206 9.18 -0.22 -7.85
C CYS A 206 10.25 0.40 -8.76
N ALA A 207 9.85 1.04 -9.86
CA ALA A 207 10.77 1.74 -10.74
C ALA A 207 11.40 2.97 -10.06
N PHE A 208 10.64 3.70 -9.23
CA PHE A 208 11.17 4.79 -8.43
C PHE A 208 12.18 4.29 -7.39
N ASN A 209 11.80 3.27 -6.61
CA ASN A 209 12.68 2.68 -5.60
C ASN A 209 13.95 2.09 -6.23
N TRP A 210 13.80 1.45 -7.40
CA TRP A 210 14.97 0.94 -8.12
C TRP A 210 15.89 2.07 -8.57
N TYR A 211 15.34 3.16 -9.11
CA TYR A 211 16.11 4.33 -9.50
C TYR A 211 16.83 4.95 -8.32
N ASP A 212 16.14 5.18 -7.20
CA ASP A 212 16.73 5.78 -6.01
C ASP A 212 17.93 4.98 -5.49
N ASN A 213 17.83 3.65 -5.49
CA ASN A 213 18.90 2.76 -5.11
C ASN A 213 20.05 2.63 -6.15
N ASN A 214 19.88 3.15 -7.36
CA ASN A 214 20.84 3.00 -8.45
C ASN A 214 21.17 4.35 -9.14
N LYS A 215 20.73 5.47 -8.59
CA LYS A 215 20.86 6.80 -9.21
C LYS A 215 22.30 7.19 -9.58
N ASP A 216 23.26 6.75 -8.78
CA ASP A 216 24.69 7.01 -9.06
C ASP A 216 25.18 6.44 -10.39
N LYS A 217 24.48 5.43 -10.92
CA LYS A 217 24.77 4.86 -12.25
C LYS A 217 24.31 5.76 -13.40
N PHE A 218 23.39 6.70 -13.12
CA PHE A 218 22.80 7.60 -14.13
C PHE A 218 23.35 9.03 -14.04
N LEU A 219 23.89 9.41 -12.88
CA LEU A 219 24.41 10.77 -12.63
C LEU A 219 25.89 10.93 -13.03
N LYS A 220 26.54 9.87 -13.48
CA LYS A 220 27.96 9.86 -13.86
C LYS A 220 28.23 10.12 -15.36
N ASN A 221 27.23 10.66 -16.10
CA ASN A 221 27.42 11.06 -17.49
C ASN A 221 27.10 12.54 -17.67
#